data_75fe0ef832a6236acea0b1fadeed34b5
#
_entry.id   75fe0ef832a6236acea0b1fadeed34b5
#
_cell.length_a   1.000
_cell.length_b   1.000
_cell.length_c   1.000
_cell.angle_alpha   90.00
_cell.angle_beta   90.00
_cell.angle_gamma   90.00
#
_symmetry.space_group_name_H-M   'P 1'
#
loop_
_entity.id
_entity.type
_entity.pdbx_description
1 polymer ?
#
loop_
_entity_poly.entity_id
_entity_poly.type
_entity_poly.pdbx_seq_one_letter_code
_entity_poly.pdbx_strand_id
1 'polypeptide(L)'
;RATKVNLNVSRSMGGGTGFQSGSTFKVFTLIEWLKSGRSQYDIINSNGGTLPRGSWNIPCSPKSRDNYKFGNLEAVGGGMMSVLESTRKSVNGSFVRMANKLNLCDIADTAKNMGVERGDGGKWKYFPSMVLGANEVTPLSMASAVSTLGAEGLRCKPQSFTKVSDSNGNVLASKDPDCDQVLDKEIARKTTSVLRQVVAPGATGEN
;
A
#
# COMPACT_ATOMS: atom_id res chain seq x y z
N ARG A 1 -1.96 -31.12 4.10
CA ARG A 1 -0.48 -31.15 3.94
C ARG A 1 0.09 -29.89 4.56
N ALA A 2 1.02 -30.02 5.52
CA ALA A 2 1.77 -28.87 6.03
C ALA A 2 2.76 -28.39 4.96
N THR A 3 2.79 -27.09 4.69
CA THR A 3 3.84 -26.51 3.85
C THR A 3 5.10 -26.24 4.69
N LYS A 4 6.28 -26.44 4.11
CA LYS A 4 7.55 -26.05 4.71
C LYS A 4 7.96 -24.61 4.31
N VAL A 5 7.19 -23.97 3.44
CA VAL A 5 7.46 -22.60 2.96
C VAL A 5 6.72 -21.60 3.85
N ASN A 6 7.43 -20.62 4.38
CA ASN A 6 6.81 -19.50 5.08
C ASN A 6 6.29 -18.48 4.06
N LEU A 7 4.99 -18.53 3.75
CA LEU A 7 4.38 -17.65 2.75
C LEU A 7 4.30 -16.17 3.17
N ASN A 8 4.62 -15.83 4.42
CA ASN A 8 4.57 -14.45 4.91
C ASN A 8 5.80 -13.62 4.58
N VAL A 9 6.91 -14.26 4.22
CA VAL A 9 8.22 -13.62 4.00
C VAL A 9 8.70 -13.81 2.57
N SER A 10 9.73 -13.05 2.18
CA SER A 10 10.35 -13.12 0.87
C SER A 10 11.13 -14.43 0.65
N ARG A 11 11.41 -14.72 -0.61
CA ARG A 11 12.21 -15.90 -1.01
C ARG A 11 13.57 -15.93 -0.34
N SER A 12 14.23 -14.78 -0.14
CA SER A 12 15.52 -14.67 0.56
C SER A 12 15.47 -15.13 2.02
N MET A 13 14.29 -15.09 2.63
CA MET A 13 14.03 -15.59 3.99
C MET A 13 13.34 -16.97 4.01
N GLY A 14 13.46 -17.74 2.95
CA GLY A 14 12.84 -19.08 2.84
C GLY A 14 11.34 -19.04 2.52
N GLY A 15 10.82 -17.92 2.08
CA GLY A 15 9.42 -17.72 1.72
C GLY A 15 9.11 -17.95 0.24
N GLY A 16 7.95 -17.48 -0.16
CA GLY A 16 7.44 -17.55 -1.53
C GLY A 16 7.77 -16.32 -2.38
N THR A 17 7.10 -16.22 -3.53
CA THR A 17 7.23 -15.08 -4.45
C THR A 17 6.36 -13.89 -4.07
N GLY A 18 5.58 -13.99 -2.99
CA GLY A 18 4.61 -12.99 -2.57
C GLY A 18 3.24 -13.18 -3.21
N PHE A 19 2.34 -12.25 -2.90
CA PHE A 19 0.97 -12.22 -3.40
C PHE A 19 0.64 -10.83 -3.91
N GLN A 20 -0.27 -10.75 -4.87
CA GLN A 20 -0.88 -9.49 -5.25
C GLN A 20 -1.65 -8.93 -4.04
N SER A 21 -1.25 -7.75 -3.59
CA SER A 21 -1.86 -7.13 -2.40
C SER A 21 -3.29 -6.61 -2.64
N GLY A 22 -3.71 -6.53 -3.91
CA GLY A 22 -5.04 -6.03 -4.24
C GLY A 22 -5.28 -4.64 -3.69
N SER A 23 -6.51 -4.38 -3.27
CA SER A 23 -6.94 -3.06 -2.80
C SER A 23 -6.22 -2.53 -1.56
N THR A 24 -5.49 -3.36 -0.80
CA THR A 24 -4.67 -2.86 0.31
C THR A 24 -3.56 -1.93 -0.16
N PHE A 25 -3.12 -2.05 -1.43
CA PHE A 25 -2.13 -1.15 -2.02
C PHE A 25 -2.63 0.28 -2.23
N LYS A 26 -3.93 0.50 -2.29
CA LYS A 26 -4.55 1.82 -2.48
C LYS A 26 -4.16 2.83 -1.41
N VAL A 27 -3.75 2.36 -0.23
CA VAL A 27 -3.27 3.22 0.86
C VAL A 27 -2.11 4.11 0.42
N PHE A 28 -1.19 3.63 -0.40
CA PHE A 28 -0.04 4.41 -0.87
C PHE A 28 -0.45 5.50 -1.86
N THR A 29 -1.48 5.26 -2.67
CA THR A 29 -2.08 6.30 -3.52
C THR A 29 -2.78 7.37 -2.66
N LEU A 30 -3.48 6.99 -1.59
CA LEU A 30 -4.09 7.93 -0.64
C LEU A 30 -3.03 8.79 0.06
N ILE A 31 -1.92 8.18 0.51
CA ILE A 31 -0.81 8.89 1.13
C ILE A 31 -0.25 9.94 0.17
N GLU A 32 0.08 9.57 -1.08
CA GLU A 32 0.61 10.52 -2.06
C GLU A 32 -0.41 11.61 -2.45
N TRP A 33 -1.71 11.28 -2.46
CA TRP A 33 -2.77 12.28 -2.62
C TRP A 33 -2.71 13.35 -1.54
N LEU A 34 -2.62 12.93 -0.29
CA LEU A 34 -2.56 13.84 0.87
C LEU A 34 -1.22 14.60 0.92
N LYS A 35 -0.09 13.96 0.62
CA LYS A 35 1.25 14.60 0.50
C LYS A 35 1.28 15.69 -0.56
N SER A 36 0.52 15.52 -1.64
CA SER A 36 0.42 16.54 -2.71
C SER A 36 -0.45 17.75 -2.34
N GLY A 37 -0.88 17.87 -1.08
CA GLY A 37 -1.72 18.95 -0.58
C GLY A 37 -3.21 18.83 -0.93
N ARG A 38 -3.62 17.72 -1.54
CA ARG A 38 -5.03 17.46 -1.88
C ARG A 38 -5.80 16.95 -0.68
N SER A 39 -7.14 17.06 -0.76
CA SER A 39 -8.07 16.74 0.34
C SER A 39 -8.72 15.36 0.16
N GLN A 40 -9.02 14.71 1.27
CA GLN A 40 -9.92 13.56 1.31
C GLN A 40 -11.37 13.89 0.89
N TYR A 41 -11.73 15.16 0.85
CA TYR A 41 -13.05 15.64 0.43
C TYR A 41 -13.09 16.02 -1.05
N ASP A 42 -11.96 15.98 -1.77
CA ASP A 42 -11.93 16.22 -3.21
C ASP A 42 -12.84 15.23 -3.94
N ILE A 43 -13.59 15.76 -4.90
CA ILE A 43 -14.53 14.96 -5.69
C ILE A 43 -13.80 14.37 -6.91
N ILE A 44 -13.92 13.06 -7.06
CA ILE A 44 -13.32 12.28 -8.15
C ILE A 44 -14.42 11.57 -8.95
N ASN A 45 -14.26 11.57 -10.27
CA ASN A 45 -15.07 10.70 -11.12
C ASN A 45 -14.65 9.24 -10.87
N SER A 46 -15.55 8.46 -10.30
CA SER A 46 -15.31 7.09 -9.85
C SER A 46 -15.72 6.02 -10.87
N ASN A 47 -16.27 6.43 -12.03
CA ASN A 47 -16.66 5.49 -13.07
C ASN A 47 -15.47 4.72 -13.63
N GLY A 48 -15.70 3.47 -14.02
CA GLY A 48 -14.76 2.74 -14.86
C GLY A 48 -14.52 3.48 -16.18
N GLY A 49 -13.55 3.03 -16.94
CA GLY A 49 -13.24 3.66 -18.22
C GLY A 49 -11.88 3.26 -18.77
N THR A 50 -11.39 4.07 -19.71
CA THR A 50 -10.09 3.88 -20.32
C THR A 50 -9.30 5.20 -20.19
N LEU A 51 -8.09 5.13 -19.67
CA LEU A 51 -7.13 6.23 -19.73
C LEU A 51 -6.24 6.04 -20.95
N PRO A 52 -6.04 7.10 -21.76
CA PRO A 52 -5.32 6.99 -23.02
C PRO A 52 -3.83 6.74 -22.79
N ARG A 53 -3.19 6.16 -23.78
CA ARG A 53 -1.73 6.04 -23.87
C ARG A 53 -1.07 7.41 -23.61
N GLY A 54 -0.03 7.38 -22.79
CA GLY A 54 0.76 8.59 -22.48
C GLY A 54 0.14 9.54 -21.46
N SER A 55 -1.06 9.26 -20.93
CA SER A 55 -1.67 10.08 -19.88
C SER A 55 -1.05 9.89 -18.49
N TRP A 56 -0.17 8.91 -18.33
CA TRP A 56 0.44 8.57 -17.05
C TRP A 56 1.79 9.26 -16.86
N ASN A 57 2.00 9.83 -15.67
CA ASN A 57 3.31 10.32 -15.25
C ASN A 57 4.09 9.18 -14.58
N ILE A 58 5.01 8.54 -15.33
CA ILE A 58 5.83 7.41 -14.86
C ILE A 58 7.30 7.63 -15.30
N PRO A 59 8.01 8.62 -14.74
CA PRO A 59 9.38 8.92 -15.18
C PRO A 59 10.38 7.79 -14.93
N CYS A 60 10.15 6.97 -13.90
CA CYS A 60 10.99 5.82 -13.57
C CYS A 60 10.79 4.60 -14.50
N SER A 61 9.79 4.61 -15.38
CA SER A 61 9.54 3.54 -16.35
C SER A 61 8.86 4.05 -17.63
N PRO A 62 9.59 4.70 -18.53
CA PRO A 62 9.00 5.34 -19.71
C PRO A 62 8.35 4.38 -20.71
N LYS A 63 8.48 3.07 -20.53
CA LYS A 63 7.97 2.04 -21.46
C LYS A 63 6.49 1.68 -21.28
N SER A 64 5.87 2.02 -20.15
CA SER A 64 4.44 1.72 -19.92
C SER A 64 3.54 2.78 -20.53
N ARG A 65 3.19 2.61 -21.81
CA ARG A 65 2.49 3.65 -22.60
C ARG A 65 1.26 3.17 -23.32
N ASP A 66 0.64 2.06 -22.89
CA ASP A 66 -0.58 1.56 -23.51
C ASP A 66 -1.84 2.20 -22.90
N ASN A 67 -2.96 2.13 -23.60
CA ASN A 67 -4.25 2.47 -23.04
C ASN A 67 -4.52 1.57 -21.82
N TYR A 68 -4.99 2.15 -20.73
CA TYR A 68 -5.32 1.40 -19.52
C TYR A 68 -6.82 1.40 -19.29
N LYS A 69 -7.45 0.23 -19.52
CA LYS A 69 -8.86 -0.01 -19.23
C LYS A 69 -9.02 -0.53 -17.80
N PHE A 70 -9.98 0.02 -17.07
CA PHE A 70 -10.28 -0.34 -15.68
C PHE A 70 -11.79 -0.28 -15.41
N GLY A 71 -12.22 -1.03 -14.38
CA GLY A 71 -13.61 -1.08 -13.94
C GLY A 71 -13.69 -1.18 -12.42
N ASN A 72 -14.89 -0.96 -11.90
CA ASN A 72 -15.24 -1.22 -10.50
C ASN A 72 -15.84 -2.62 -10.37
N LEU A 73 -15.90 -3.14 -9.15
CA LEU A 73 -16.78 -4.26 -8.83
C LEU A 73 -18.24 -3.79 -8.98
N GLU A 74 -19.11 -4.64 -9.50
CA GLU A 74 -20.52 -4.30 -9.81
C GLU A 74 -21.25 -3.72 -8.59
N ALA A 75 -21.03 -4.28 -7.41
CA ALA A 75 -21.67 -3.84 -6.16
C ALA A 75 -21.27 -2.44 -5.68
N VAL A 76 -20.20 -1.85 -6.24
CA VAL A 76 -19.64 -0.58 -5.72
C VAL A 76 -20.13 0.64 -6.51
N GLY A 77 -20.60 0.44 -7.74
CA GLY A 77 -21.07 1.53 -8.60
C GLY A 77 -19.97 2.47 -9.07
N GLY A 78 -20.34 3.70 -9.35
CA GLY A 78 -19.46 4.77 -9.84
C GLY A 78 -20.11 6.14 -9.59
N GLY A 79 -19.76 7.14 -10.41
CA GLY A 79 -20.26 8.51 -10.32
C GLY A 79 -19.24 9.47 -9.74
N MET A 80 -19.69 10.64 -9.32
CA MET A 80 -18.86 11.64 -8.64
C MET A 80 -18.91 11.38 -7.14
N MET A 81 -17.79 11.11 -6.51
CA MET A 81 -17.73 10.87 -5.06
C MET A 81 -16.44 11.43 -4.46
N SER A 82 -16.45 11.68 -3.16
CA SER A 82 -15.25 12.14 -2.46
C SER A 82 -14.19 11.03 -2.39
N VAL A 83 -12.92 11.42 -2.23
CA VAL A 83 -11.82 10.48 -1.97
C VAL A 83 -12.10 9.67 -0.70
N LEU A 84 -12.69 10.28 0.33
CA LEU A 84 -13.10 9.59 1.56
C LEU A 84 -14.10 8.46 1.27
N GLU A 85 -15.20 8.76 0.56
CA GLU A 85 -16.22 7.76 0.22
C GLU A 85 -15.67 6.70 -0.75
N SER A 86 -14.82 7.11 -1.69
CA SER A 86 -14.10 6.20 -2.57
C SER A 86 -13.19 5.23 -1.82
N THR A 87 -12.59 5.70 -0.71
CA THR A 87 -11.76 4.85 0.16
C THR A 87 -12.62 3.89 0.96
N ARG A 88 -13.71 4.39 1.59
CA ARG A 88 -14.68 3.56 2.31
C ARG A 88 -15.18 2.37 1.47
N LYS A 89 -15.49 2.64 0.21
CA LYS A 89 -16.04 1.65 -0.74
C LYS A 89 -14.98 0.96 -1.60
N SER A 90 -13.71 1.28 -1.38
CA SER A 90 -12.59 0.70 -2.15
C SER A 90 -12.76 0.79 -3.67
N VAL A 91 -13.19 1.95 -4.20
CA VAL A 91 -13.57 2.15 -5.59
C VAL A 91 -12.35 2.20 -6.51
N ASN A 92 -12.19 1.24 -7.42
CA ASN A 92 -11.03 1.18 -8.33
C ASN A 92 -10.91 2.42 -9.20
N GLY A 93 -12.02 2.87 -9.80
CA GLY A 93 -12.07 4.01 -10.72
C GLY A 93 -11.51 5.29 -10.10
N SER A 94 -11.82 5.55 -8.83
CA SER A 94 -11.29 6.69 -8.11
C SER A 94 -9.78 6.60 -7.94
N PHE A 95 -9.27 5.47 -7.45
CA PHE A 95 -7.84 5.29 -7.17
C PHE A 95 -7.00 5.32 -8.44
N VAL A 96 -7.49 4.76 -9.54
CA VAL A 96 -6.83 4.86 -10.84
C VAL A 96 -6.74 6.32 -11.30
N ARG A 97 -7.81 7.11 -11.16
CA ARG A 97 -7.82 8.52 -11.55
C ARG A 97 -7.00 9.41 -10.60
N MET A 98 -6.99 9.10 -9.30
CA MET A 98 -6.10 9.76 -8.34
C MET A 98 -4.64 9.53 -8.74
N ALA A 99 -4.25 8.29 -8.97
CA ALA A 99 -2.89 7.93 -9.36
C ALA A 99 -2.49 8.54 -10.71
N ASN A 100 -3.41 8.63 -11.67
CA ASN A 100 -3.15 9.30 -12.95
C ASN A 100 -2.86 10.80 -12.81
N LYS A 101 -3.34 11.45 -11.73
CA LYS A 101 -3.02 12.86 -11.40
C LYS A 101 -1.75 13.02 -10.58
N LEU A 102 -1.11 11.93 -10.21
CA LEU A 102 0.11 11.88 -9.40
C LEU A 102 1.27 11.32 -10.22
N ASN A 103 2.46 11.33 -9.66
CA ASN A 103 3.60 10.59 -10.17
C ASN A 103 3.51 9.14 -9.65
N LEU A 104 3.40 8.17 -10.55
CA LEU A 104 3.27 6.76 -10.19
C LEU A 104 4.53 6.22 -9.48
N CYS A 105 5.69 6.81 -9.77
CA CYS A 105 6.93 6.45 -9.11
C CYS A 105 6.93 6.81 -7.63
N ASP A 106 6.37 7.99 -7.28
CA ASP A 106 6.30 8.44 -5.89
C ASP A 106 5.37 7.54 -5.06
N ILE A 107 4.27 7.04 -5.66
CA ILE A 107 3.39 6.05 -5.02
C ILE A 107 4.17 4.76 -4.70
N ALA A 108 4.99 4.28 -5.64
CA ALA A 108 5.82 3.10 -5.43
C ALA A 108 6.94 3.37 -4.40
N ASP A 109 7.54 4.55 -4.44
CA ASP A 109 8.61 4.94 -3.50
C ASP A 109 8.08 5.08 -2.07
N THR A 110 6.87 5.62 -1.90
CA THR A 110 6.20 5.63 -0.60
C THR A 110 5.97 4.20 -0.07
N ALA A 111 5.48 3.28 -0.90
CA ALA A 111 5.34 1.89 -0.50
C ALA A 111 6.69 1.26 -0.08
N LYS A 112 7.74 1.46 -0.87
CA LYS A 112 9.09 0.95 -0.57
C LYS A 112 9.69 1.56 0.69
N ASN A 113 9.55 2.87 0.88
CA ASN A 113 10.05 3.57 2.06
C ASN A 113 9.33 3.09 3.33
N MET A 114 8.05 2.76 3.23
CA MET A 114 7.29 2.13 4.31
C MET A 114 7.60 0.63 4.47
N GLY A 115 8.52 0.07 3.67
CA GLY A 115 9.06 -1.28 3.81
C GLY A 115 8.36 -2.34 2.99
N VAL A 116 7.47 -1.99 2.07
CA VAL A 116 6.88 -2.98 1.15
C VAL A 116 7.95 -3.54 0.22
N GLU A 117 8.06 -4.87 0.20
CA GLU A 117 9.02 -5.57 -0.65
C GLU A 117 8.32 -6.61 -1.54
N ARG A 118 8.88 -6.81 -2.72
CA ARG A 118 8.46 -7.91 -3.58
C ARG A 118 8.92 -9.24 -3.00
N GLY A 119 8.05 -10.23 -3.00
CA GLY A 119 8.34 -11.55 -2.45
C GLY A 119 9.45 -12.30 -3.19
N ASP A 120 9.60 -12.04 -4.49
CA ASP A 120 10.66 -12.63 -5.33
C ASP A 120 12.02 -11.91 -5.22
N GLY A 121 12.10 -10.77 -4.50
CA GLY A 121 13.28 -9.92 -4.42
C GLY A 121 13.60 -9.18 -5.73
N GLY A 122 12.72 -9.25 -6.73
CA GLY A 122 12.89 -8.60 -8.03
C GLY A 122 12.70 -7.10 -8.01
N LYS A 123 13.03 -6.45 -9.14
CA LYS A 123 12.80 -5.02 -9.31
C LYS A 123 11.31 -4.70 -9.30
N TRP A 124 10.96 -3.55 -8.72
CA TRP A 124 9.61 -3.03 -8.70
C TRP A 124 9.08 -2.83 -10.14
N LYS A 125 7.83 -3.24 -10.38
CA LYS A 125 7.20 -3.12 -11.69
C LYS A 125 6.30 -1.89 -11.69
N TYR A 126 6.62 -0.92 -12.54
CA TYR A 126 5.90 0.36 -12.66
C TYR A 126 4.93 0.32 -13.83
N PHE A 127 3.65 0.12 -13.55
CA PHE A 127 2.57 0.11 -14.52
C PHE A 127 1.24 0.52 -13.85
N PRO A 128 0.23 0.98 -14.59
CA PRO A 128 -1.00 1.53 -14.00
C PRO A 128 -1.71 0.63 -13.00
N SER A 129 -1.81 -0.68 -13.27
CA SER A 129 -2.48 -1.62 -12.35
C SER A 129 -1.72 -1.85 -11.02
N MET A 130 -0.49 -1.32 -10.88
CA MET A 130 0.23 -1.33 -9.61
C MET A 130 -0.61 -0.71 -8.48
N VAL A 131 -1.36 0.36 -8.77
CA VAL A 131 -2.16 1.07 -7.76
C VAL A 131 -3.34 0.24 -7.24
N LEU A 132 -3.67 -0.83 -7.93
CA LEU A 132 -4.65 -1.84 -7.52
C LEU A 132 -3.99 -3.11 -6.95
N GLY A 133 -2.68 -3.04 -6.66
CA GLY A 133 -1.94 -4.09 -5.98
C GLY A 133 -1.46 -5.25 -6.86
N ALA A 134 -1.18 -5.00 -8.14
CA ALA A 134 -0.75 -6.06 -9.07
C ALA A 134 0.72 -6.51 -8.90
N ASN A 135 1.55 -5.82 -8.10
CA ASN A 135 2.86 -6.35 -7.69
C ASN A 135 2.68 -7.43 -6.62
N GLU A 136 3.46 -8.51 -6.75
CA GLU A 136 3.52 -9.57 -5.73
C GLU A 136 4.42 -9.12 -4.58
N VAL A 137 3.83 -8.88 -3.41
CA VAL A 137 4.51 -8.42 -2.21
C VAL A 137 4.35 -9.41 -1.06
N THR A 138 5.22 -9.33 -0.06
CA THR A 138 5.12 -10.23 1.10
C THR A 138 4.04 -9.75 2.07
N PRO A 139 3.23 -10.64 2.68
CA PRO A 139 2.27 -10.27 3.71
C PRO A 139 2.91 -9.54 4.88
N LEU A 140 4.08 -9.98 5.34
CA LEU A 140 4.82 -9.34 6.44
C LEU A 140 5.19 -7.90 6.11
N SER A 141 5.71 -7.63 4.90
CA SER A 141 6.08 -6.28 4.50
C SER A 141 4.87 -5.34 4.39
N MET A 142 3.73 -5.86 3.89
CA MET A 142 2.48 -5.07 3.87
C MET A 142 1.96 -4.78 5.27
N ALA A 143 1.97 -5.76 6.18
CA ALA A 143 1.56 -5.55 7.57
C ALA A 143 2.48 -4.53 8.27
N SER A 144 3.79 -4.64 8.07
CA SER A 144 4.77 -3.67 8.59
C SER A 144 4.56 -2.27 8.02
N ALA A 145 4.26 -2.14 6.72
CA ALA A 145 3.97 -0.85 6.11
C ALA A 145 2.71 -0.21 6.69
N VAL A 146 1.64 -0.99 6.92
CA VAL A 146 0.42 -0.47 7.55
C VAL A 146 0.66 -0.09 9.01
N SER A 147 1.48 -0.84 9.76
CA SER A 147 1.82 -0.50 11.15
C SER A 147 2.55 0.85 11.28
N THR A 148 3.27 1.29 10.24
CA THR A 148 3.89 2.62 10.17
C THR A 148 2.87 3.75 10.33
N LEU A 149 1.64 3.57 9.84
CA LEU A 149 0.58 4.56 10.02
C LEU A 149 0.13 4.65 11.49
N GLY A 150 -0.01 3.50 12.17
CA GLY A 150 -0.33 3.45 13.60
C GLY A 150 0.77 4.03 14.48
N ALA A 151 2.01 3.99 14.01
CA ALA A 151 3.18 4.57 14.65
C ALA A 151 3.48 6.01 14.18
N GLU A 152 2.49 6.74 13.66
CA GLU A 152 2.61 8.13 13.21
C GLU A 152 3.75 8.35 12.19
N GLY A 153 3.94 7.41 11.30
CA GLY A 153 4.94 7.48 10.25
C GLY A 153 6.31 6.92 10.61
N LEU A 154 6.49 6.43 11.84
CA LEU A 154 7.70 5.74 12.28
C LEU A 154 7.65 4.29 11.79
N ARG A 155 8.56 3.93 10.90
CA ARG A 155 8.74 2.56 10.41
C ARG A 155 9.81 1.87 11.22
N CYS A 156 9.48 0.73 11.84
CA CYS A 156 10.47 -0.16 12.44
C CYS A 156 10.60 -1.44 11.59
N LYS A 157 11.83 -1.90 11.38
CA LYS A 157 12.04 -3.17 10.68
C LYS A 157 11.51 -4.33 11.51
N PRO A 158 10.76 -5.26 10.92
CA PRO A 158 10.32 -6.46 11.63
C PRO A 158 11.49 -7.23 12.20
N GLN A 159 11.40 -7.62 13.45
CA GLN A 159 12.41 -8.44 14.13
C GLN A 159 11.73 -9.55 14.93
N SER A 160 12.36 -10.72 15.00
CA SER A 160 11.80 -11.92 15.65
C SER A 160 11.99 -11.92 17.15
N PHE A 161 12.94 -11.16 17.69
CA PHE A 161 13.20 -11.04 19.12
C PHE A 161 13.85 -9.69 19.43
N THR A 162 13.66 -9.21 20.65
CA THR A 162 14.37 -8.05 21.21
C THR A 162 15.47 -8.49 22.17
N LYS A 163 15.27 -9.64 22.86
CA LYS A 163 16.20 -10.19 23.83
C LYS A 163 16.07 -11.72 23.86
N VAL A 164 17.20 -12.39 23.97
CA VAL A 164 17.30 -13.85 24.22
C VAL A 164 18.09 -14.03 25.52
N SER A 165 17.56 -14.82 26.44
CA SER A 165 18.24 -15.16 27.72
C SER A 165 18.27 -16.67 27.90
N ASP A 166 19.27 -17.17 28.64
CA ASP A 166 19.31 -18.56 29.08
C ASP A 166 18.37 -18.81 30.29
N SER A 167 18.33 -20.04 30.78
CA SER A 167 17.52 -20.45 31.94
C SER A 167 17.94 -19.76 33.26
N ASN A 168 19.14 -19.22 33.32
CA ASN A 168 19.69 -18.54 34.50
C ASN A 168 19.45 -17.01 34.44
N GLY A 169 18.83 -16.52 33.37
CA GLY A 169 18.57 -15.10 33.14
C GLY A 169 19.69 -14.33 32.45
N ASN A 170 20.81 -14.97 32.11
CA ASN A 170 21.92 -14.30 31.43
C ASN A 170 21.48 -13.94 29.98
N VAL A 171 21.78 -12.72 29.57
CA VAL A 171 21.45 -12.23 28.22
C VAL A 171 22.42 -12.83 27.22
N LEU A 172 21.92 -13.66 26.29
CA LEU A 172 22.69 -14.26 25.22
C LEU A 172 22.75 -13.37 23.98
N ALA A 173 21.68 -12.62 23.70
CA ALA A 173 21.60 -11.68 22.61
C ALA A 173 20.56 -10.58 22.91
N SER A 174 20.82 -9.38 22.45
CA SER A 174 19.84 -8.29 22.40
C SER A 174 19.90 -7.57 21.07
N LYS A 175 18.77 -7.00 20.63
CA LYS A 175 18.66 -6.24 19.41
C LYS A 175 17.73 -5.06 19.63
N ASP A 176 18.28 -3.86 19.46
CA ASP A 176 17.48 -2.64 19.51
C ASP A 176 16.58 -2.51 18.28
N PRO A 177 15.44 -1.85 18.40
CA PRO A 177 14.59 -1.54 17.26
C PRO A 177 15.32 -0.68 16.23
N ASP A 178 15.26 -1.06 14.96
CA ASP A 178 15.77 -0.30 13.80
C ASP A 178 14.60 0.46 13.19
N CYS A 179 14.45 1.73 13.55
CA CYS A 179 13.29 2.55 13.24
C CYS A 179 13.67 3.87 12.60
N ASP A 180 12.97 4.25 11.53
CA ASP A 180 13.13 5.49 10.79
C ASP A 180 11.78 6.22 10.64
N GLN A 181 11.80 7.57 10.73
CA GLN A 181 10.64 8.38 10.34
C GLN A 181 10.57 8.48 8.82
N VAL A 182 9.68 7.71 8.20
CA VAL A 182 9.56 7.58 6.74
C VAL A 182 8.35 8.30 6.15
N LEU A 183 7.43 8.74 7.01
CA LEU A 183 6.24 9.49 6.63
C LEU A 183 6.02 10.61 7.66
N ASP A 184 5.61 11.78 7.17
CA ASP A 184 5.23 12.88 8.03
C ASP A 184 4.08 12.48 8.98
N LYS A 185 4.16 12.91 10.25
CA LYS A 185 3.19 12.53 11.29
C LYS A 185 1.77 13.00 10.96
N GLU A 186 1.63 14.20 10.40
CA GLU A 186 0.32 14.74 10.06
C GLU A 186 -0.30 13.94 8.90
N ILE A 187 0.50 13.58 7.89
CA ILE A 187 0.05 12.73 6.78
C ILE A 187 -0.34 11.34 7.28
N ALA A 188 0.45 10.74 8.18
CA ALA A 188 0.13 9.45 8.79
C ALA A 188 -1.21 9.49 9.54
N ARG A 189 -1.43 10.53 10.38
CA ARG A 189 -2.68 10.75 11.12
C ARG A 189 -3.88 10.97 10.19
N LYS A 190 -3.75 11.83 9.16
CA LYS A 190 -4.79 12.06 8.16
C LYS A 190 -5.14 10.75 7.43
N THR A 191 -4.14 10.00 6.99
CA THR A 191 -4.36 8.70 6.33
C THR A 191 -5.09 7.73 7.25
N THR A 192 -4.65 7.60 8.50
CA THR A 192 -5.29 6.73 9.51
C THR A 192 -6.74 7.14 9.76
N SER A 193 -7.03 8.45 9.84
CA SER A 193 -8.40 8.96 10.01
C SER A 193 -9.31 8.54 8.85
N VAL A 194 -8.82 8.60 7.60
CA VAL A 194 -9.58 8.13 6.43
C VAL A 194 -9.77 6.62 6.47
N LEU A 195 -8.72 5.85 6.79
CA LEU A 195 -8.79 4.39 6.83
C LEU A 195 -9.72 3.86 7.93
N ARG A 196 -9.86 4.55 9.06
CA ARG A 196 -10.85 4.19 10.09
C ARG A 196 -12.28 4.19 9.56
N GLN A 197 -12.58 4.94 8.51
CA GLN A 197 -13.90 4.95 7.89
C GLN A 197 -14.17 3.69 7.05
N VAL A 198 -13.13 2.89 6.72
CA VAL A 198 -13.29 1.64 5.95
C VAL A 198 -13.99 0.54 6.77
N VAL A 199 -13.89 0.61 8.11
CA VAL A 199 -14.57 -0.32 9.04
C VAL A 199 -15.83 0.28 9.66
N ALA A 200 -16.26 1.46 9.21
CA ALA A 200 -17.50 2.09 9.65
C ALA A 200 -18.72 1.43 8.96
N PRO A 201 -19.96 1.58 9.52
CA PRO A 201 -21.16 1.07 8.92
C PRO A 201 -21.34 1.48 7.45
N GLY A 202 -21.71 0.55 6.57
CA GLY A 202 -21.85 0.73 5.13
C GLY A 202 -20.54 0.79 4.34
N ALA A 203 -19.40 0.47 4.96
CA ALA A 203 -18.09 0.41 4.32
C ALA A 203 -17.66 -1.03 4.00
N THR A 204 -16.61 -1.20 3.17
CA THR A 204 -16.16 -2.54 2.70
C THR A 204 -15.59 -3.43 3.81
N GLY A 205 -15.17 -2.88 4.93
CA GLY A 205 -14.63 -3.60 6.09
C GLY A 205 -15.62 -3.71 7.26
N GLU A 206 -16.89 -3.39 7.06
CA GLU A 206 -17.94 -3.64 8.05
C GLU A 206 -18.11 -5.14 8.28
N ASN A 207 -18.10 -5.58 9.54
CA ASN A 207 -18.39 -6.96 9.97
C ASN A 207 -19.78 -7.05 10.58
#